data_8839c4682ef226179b85d1d8a41393d2
#
_entry.id   8839c4682ef226179b85d1d8a41393d2
#
_cell.length_a   1.000
_cell.length_b   1.000
_cell.length_c   1.000
_cell.angle_alpha   90.00
_cell.angle_beta   90.00
_cell.angle_gamma   90.00
#
_symmetry.space_group_name_H-M   'P 1'
#
loop_
_entity.id
_entity.type
_entity.pdbx_description
1 polymer ?
#
loop_
_entity_poly.entity_id
_entity_poly.type
_entity_poly.pdbx_seq_one_letter_code
_entity_poly.pdbx_strand_id
1 'polypeptide(L)'
;MQDDGTTCSARVTMKEVAHHAGVSQSTVSFVLNGNDDMRISAETRRKVLKAVAELGYRPRGAGRPPKAVGHGVIGVMFDEVATSPFASISIEGMQEEAWKSGVLVEVVMTGGDPNYEAAVLRKWAADRVEGVVYGSILTRRVAPPELLSRHRAVLMNCYDPEARYASVVPAERRGGEAATQELIAAGHRRIAFISGEPWMEASDQRMEGYERALRAAGLPVDPALIVEGNFLPSGGHAATLRLLDRGRPDAIFCANDLMAVGCYEALKERGERVGETIAVMGYDDQEIAQHLNPPLSTVLLPHREMGQWCAARILEGTPIPSTTLRMACPSVLRNSHGKRQTSAVIYQTFDEKR
;
A
#
# COMPACT_ATOMS: atom_id res chain seq x y z
N MET A 1 2.09 -53.19 29.73
CA MET A 1 1.72 -53.17 28.31
C MET A 1 0.43 -52.40 28.22
N GLN A 2 0.53 -51.11 27.96
CA GLN A 2 -0.61 -50.25 27.58
C GLN A 2 -0.18 -49.52 26.32
N ASP A 3 -0.94 -49.76 25.29
CA ASP A 3 -0.75 -49.30 23.93
C ASP A 3 -1.32 -47.88 23.81
N ASP A 4 -0.44 -46.88 23.73
CA ASP A 4 -0.85 -45.47 23.49
C ASP A 4 -1.03 -45.25 21.99
N GLY A 5 -2.29 -45.52 21.57
CA GLY A 5 -2.74 -45.25 20.22
C GLY A 5 -2.87 -43.75 19.94
N THR A 6 -1.79 -43.12 19.50
CA THR A 6 -1.84 -41.74 18.97
C THR A 6 -2.52 -41.76 17.60
N THR A 7 -3.81 -41.51 17.56
CA THR A 7 -4.56 -41.32 16.32
C THR A 7 -4.10 -40.05 15.63
N CYS A 8 -3.33 -40.21 14.55
CA CYS A 8 -2.98 -39.17 13.61
C CYS A 8 -4.30 -38.64 12.97
N SER A 9 -4.78 -37.47 13.41
CA SER A 9 -5.94 -36.83 12.81
C SER A 9 -5.67 -36.58 11.32
N ALA A 10 -6.41 -37.26 10.46
CA ALA A 10 -6.30 -37.10 9.00
C ALA A 10 -6.62 -35.66 8.62
N ARG A 11 -5.65 -34.97 8.05
CA ARG A 11 -5.76 -33.58 7.65
C ARG A 11 -6.76 -33.43 6.51
N VAL A 12 -7.79 -32.60 6.68
CA VAL A 12 -8.80 -32.32 5.67
C VAL A 12 -8.17 -31.89 4.34
N THR A 13 -8.66 -32.43 3.24
CA THR A 13 -8.17 -32.19 1.88
C THR A 13 -9.14 -31.27 1.10
N MET A 14 -8.64 -30.60 0.05
CA MET A 14 -9.48 -29.80 -0.86
C MET A 14 -10.59 -30.64 -1.51
N LYS A 15 -10.36 -31.95 -1.69
CA LYS A 15 -11.34 -32.87 -2.25
C LYS A 15 -12.52 -33.08 -1.28
N GLU A 16 -12.25 -33.15 0.01
CA GLU A 16 -13.30 -33.25 1.04
C GLU A 16 -14.11 -31.97 1.15
N VAL A 17 -13.45 -30.80 1.05
CA VAL A 17 -14.17 -29.52 0.98
C VAL A 17 -15.07 -29.44 -0.25
N ALA A 18 -14.57 -29.86 -1.42
CA ALA A 18 -15.34 -29.89 -2.66
C ALA A 18 -16.57 -30.79 -2.54
N HIS A 19 -16.39 -31.97 -1.97
CA HIS A 19 -17.49 -32.92 -1.71
C HIS A 19 -18.53 -32.34 -0.73
N HIS A 20 -18.07 -31.73 0.36
CA HIS A 20 -18.93 -31.13 1.40
C HIS A 20 -19.71 -29.92 0.86
N ALA A 21 -19.09 -29.09 0.02
CA ALA A 21 -19.73 -27.92 -0.61
C ALA A 21 -20.60 -28.28 -1.83
N GLY A 22 -20.55 -29.52 -2.34
CA GLY A 22 -21.26 -29.95 -3.53
C GLY A 22 -20.77 -29.29 -4.83
N VAL A 23 -19.45 -29.04 -4.92
CA VAL A 23 -18.82 -28.38 -6.06
C VAL A 23 -17.56 -29.14 -6.55
N SER A 24 -16.99 -28.73 -7.69
CA SER A 24 -15.73 -29.29 -8.15
C SER A 24 -14.54 -28.80 -7.32
N GLN A 25 -13.46 -29.58 -7.29
CA GLN A 25 -12.22 -29.17 -6.62
C GLN A 25 -11.61 -27.90 -7.24
N SER A 26 -11.75 -27.72 -8.57
CA SER A 26 -11.36 -26.48 -9.25
C SER A 26 -12.17 -25.28 -8.76
N THR A 27 -13.48 -25.43 -8.54
CA THR A 27 -14.32 -24.36 -7.98
C THR A 27 -13.86 -23.96 -6.57
N VAL A 28 -13.51 -24.91 -5.70
CA VAL A 28 -12.93 -24.62 -4.40
C VAL A 28 -11.62 -23.86 -4.54
N SER A 29 -10.74 -24.29 -5.45
CA SER A 29 -9.46 -23.63 -5.70
C SER A 29 -9.65 -22.17 -6.17
N PHE A 30 -10.56 -21.92 -7.11
CA PHE A 30 -10.85 -20.56 -7.60
C PHE A 30 -11.42 -19.65 -6.52
N VAL A 31 -12.33 -20.16 -5.67
CA VAL A 31 -12.90 -19.39 -4.56
C VAL A 31 -11.84 -19.01 -3.53
N LEU A 32 -10.91 -19.92 -3.22
CA LEU A 32 -9.88 -19.71 -2.21
C LEU A 32 -8.70 -18.84 -2.70
N ASN A 33 -8.46 -18.83 -4.01
CA ASN A 33 -7.37 -18.04 -4.62
C ASN A 33 -7.84 -16.66 -5.14
N GLY A 34 -9.09 -16.27 -4.93
CA GLY A 34 -9.60 -14.96 -5.32
C GLY A 34 -9.67 -14.72 -6.84
N ASN A 35 -9.63 -15.76 -7.67
CA ASN A 35 -9.72 -15.61 -9.14
C ASN A 35 -11.15 -15.24 -9.55
N ASP A 36 -11.40 -13.95 -9.74
CA ASP A 36 -12.70 -13.40 -10.14
C ASP A 36 -13.03 -13.56 -11.65
N ASP A 37 -12.08 -14.01 -12.46
CA ASP A 37 -12.27 -14.23 -13.91
C ASP A 37 -13.25 -15.37 -14.27
N MET A 38 -13.57 -16.22 -13.32
CA MET A 38 -14.59 -17.25 -13.47
C MET A 38 -15.88 -16.79 -12.80
N ARG A 39 -16.98 -16.73 -13.53
CA ARG A 39 -18.33 -16.35 -13.07
C ARG A 39 -18.86 -17.35 -12.02
N ILE A 40 -18.30 -17.33 -10.82
CA ILE A 40 -18.77 -18.12 -9.67
C ILE A 40 -19.86 -17.32 -8.96
N SER A 41 -21.06 -17.91 -8.82
CA SER A 41 -22.15 -17.23 -8.13
C SER A 41 -21.83 -16.94 -6.65
N ALA A 42 -22.37 -15.85 -6.11
CA ALA A 42 -22.23 -15.51 -4.70
C ALA A 42 -22.71 -16.64 -3.76
N GLU A 43 -23.72 -17.41 -4.19
CA GLU A 43 -24.22 -18.56 -3.45
C GLU A 43 -23.17 -19.69 -3.41
N THR A 44 -22.54 -20.00 -4.54
CA THR A 44 -21.49 -21.02 -4.62
C THR A 44 -20.27 -20.61 -3.79
N ARG A 45 -19.85 -19.33 -3.84
CA ARG A 45 -18.76 -18.80 -3.01
C ARG A 45 -19.07 -18.98 -1.52
N ARG A 46 -20.27 -18.64 -1.09
CA ARG A 46 -20.72 -18.79 0.29
C ARG A 46 -20.72 -20.25 0.75
N LYS A 47 -21.19 -21.19 -0.10
CA LYS A 47 -21.17 -22.64 0.21
C LYS A 47 -19.75 -23.16 0.42
N VAL A 48 -18.80 -22.75 -0.42
CA VAL A 48 -17.40 -23.16 -0.30
C VAL A 48 -16.77 -22.61 0.97
N LEU A 49 -16.92 -21.30 1.25
CA LEU A 49 -16.36 -20.69 2.46
C LEU A 49 -16.94 -21.29 3.74
N LYS A 50 -18.23 -21.62 3.75
CA LYS A 50 -18.88 -22.33 4.86
C LYS A 50 -18.27 -23.73 5.06
N ALA A 51 -18.12 -24.51 4.00
CA ALA A 51 -17.49 -25.83 4.05
C ALA A 51 -16.04 -25.79 4.55
N VAL A 52 -15.27 -24.78 4.13
CA VAL A 52 -13.90 -24.54 4.61
C VAL A 52 -13.87 -24.31 6.11
N ALA A 53 -14.77 -23.47 6.63
CA ALA A 53 -14.87 -23.16 8.06
C ALA A 53 -15.32 -24.39 8.88
N GLU A 54 -16.35 -25.11 8.43
CA GLU A 54 -16.90 -26.29 9.12
C GLU A 54 -15.92 -27.44 9.22
N LEU A 55 -15.14 -27.67 8.15
CA LEU A 55 -14.16 -28.75 8.11
C LEU A 55 -12.79 -28.34 8.68
N GLY A 56 -12.60 -27.07 9.05
CA GLY A 56 -11.30 -26.57 9.49
C GLY A 56 -10.21 -26.68 8.40
N TYR A 57 -10.60 -26.66 7.12
CA TYR A 57 -9.66 -26.79 6.02
C TYR A 57 -8.76 -25.56 5.92
N ARG A 58 -7.46 -25.81 5.88
CA ARG A 58 -6.48 -24.77 5.58
C ARG A 58 -5.87 -25.05 4.19
N PRO A 59 -6.01 -24.10 3.22
CA PRO A 59 -5.45 -24.28 1.90
C PRO A 59 -3.97 -24.67 1.94
N ARG A 60 -3.55 -25.61 1.12
CA ARG A 60 -2.14 -25.85 0.82
C ARG A 60 -1.70 -24.80 -0.21
N GLY A 61 -1.39 -23.60 0.25
CA GLY A 61 -1.09 -22.64 -0.81
C GLY A 61 -0.80 -21.23 -0.37
N ALA A 62 -0.06 -21.07 0.69
CA ALA A 62 1.04 -20.16 0.64
C ALA A 62 2.28 -21.04 0.44
N GLY A 63 2.78 -21.15 -0.76
CA GLY A 63 4.00 -21.84 -1.14
C GLY A 63 4.27 -23.21 -0.50
N ARG A 64 4.71 -24.17 -1.29
CA ARG A 64 5.33 -25.40 -0.77
C ARG A 64 6.39 -24.98 0.25
N PRO A 65 6.36 -25.43 1.53
CA PRO A 65 7.42 -25.09 2.46
C PRO A 65 8.77 -25.42 1.82
N PRO A 66 9.77 -24.52 1.89
CA PRO A 66 11.08 -24.80 1.35
C PRO A 66 11.61 -26.11 1.91
N LYS A 67 12.43 -26.81 1.15
CA LYS A 67 12.96 -28.16 1.47
C LYS A 67 13.82 -28.24 2.74
N ALA A 68 14.15 -27.12 3.35
CA ALA A 68 14.63 -26.98 4.72
C ALA A 68 14.00 -25.66 5.23
N VAL A 69 13.33 -25.67 6.37
CA VAL A 69 13.04 -24.44 7.09
C VAL A 69 14.40 -23.92 7.54
N GLY A 70 15.01 -23.06 6.75
CA GLY A 70 16.18 -22.30 7.17
C GLY A 70 15.74 -21.48 8.38
N HIS A 71 16.51 -21.49 9.46
CA HIS A 71 16.22 -20.70 10.66
C HIS A 71 16.64 -19.23 10.48
N GLY A 72 16.64 -18.71 9.23
CA GLY A 72 16.96 -17.32 8.92
C GLY A 72 15.87 -16.38 9.37
N VAL A 73 16.28 -15.20 9.81
CA VAL A 73 15.37 -14.12 10.22
C VAL A 73 15.80 -12.83 9.55
N ILE A 74 14.85 -12.09 8.97
CA ILE A 74 15.03 -10.66 8.62
C ILE A 74 14.51 -9.83 9.78
N GLY A 75 15.37 -9.00 10.38
CA GLY A 75 14.97 -8.01 11.36
C GLY A 75 14.35 -6.80 10.69
N VAL A 76 13.20 -6.35 11.15
CA VAL A 76 12.50 -5.16 10.65
C VAL A 76 12.31 -4.19 11.80
N MET A 77 12.88 -3.00 11.67
CA MET A 77 12.80 -1.95 12.67
C MET A 77 11.99 -0.77 12.11
N PHE A 78 10.92 -0.41 12.81
CA PHE A 78 10.12 0.77 12.50
C PHE A 78 10.16 1.77 13.66
N ASP A 79 10.10 3.05 13.31
CA ASP A 79 9.87 4.12 14.27
C ASP A 79 8.47 4.00 14.91
N GLU A 80 7.46 3.82 14.12
CA GLU A 80 6.06 3.69 14.53
C GLU A 80 5.34 2.66 13.65
N VAL A 81 4.49 1.80 14.23
CA VAL A 81 3.67 0.83 13.46
C VAL A 81 2.20 0.87 13.90
N ALA A 82 1.95 1.17 15.15
CA ALA A 82 0.72 0.82 15.85
C ALA A 82 -0.57 1.39 15.24
N THR A 83 -0.51 2.47 14.48
CA THR A 83 -1.68 3.16 13.92
C THR A 83 -1.65 3.29 12.39
N SER A 84 -0.59 2.81 11.75
CA SER A 84 -0.41 2.97 10.31
C SER A 84 -0.82 1.70 9.54
N PRO A 85 -1.86 1.75 8.70
CA PRO A 85 -2.20 0.64 7.81
C PRO A 85 -1.06 0.33 6.82
N PHE A 86 -0.23 1.30 6.49
CA PHE A 86 0.86 1.16 5.54
C PHE A 86 1.99 0.26 6.06
N ALA A 87 2.30 0.34 7.37
CA ALA A 87 3.30 -0.53 7.97
C ALA A 87 2.88 -2.01 7.91
N SER A 88 1.62 -2.32 8.20
CA SER A 88 1.10 -3.70 8.15
C SER A 88 1.16 -4.28 6.74
N ILE A 89 0.79 -3.51 5.73
CA ILE A 89 0.85 -3.92 4.31
C ILE A 89 2.30 -4.16 3.87
N SER A 90 3.23 -3.31 4.31
CA SER A 90 4.67 -3.49 4.02
C SER A 90 5.23 -4.75 4.68
N ILE A 91 4.86 -5.01 5.94
CA ILE A 91 5.27 -6.21 6.68
C ILE A 91 4.72 -7.47 5.99
N GLU A 92 3.46 -7.45 5.56
CA GLU A 92 2.85 -8.55 4.83
C GLU A 92 3.63 -8.86 3.53
N GLY A 93 3.96 -7.83 2.74
CA GLY A 93 4.79 -7.99 1.55
C GLY A 93 6.18 -8.57 1.85
N MET A 94 6.83 -8.13 2.93
CA MET A 94 8.11 -8.70 3.37
C MET A 94 7.98 -10.16 3.78
N GLN A 95 6.93 -10.52 4.53
CA GLN A 95 6.69 -11.90 4.95
C GLN A 95 6.41 -12.83 3.78
N GLU A 96 5.63 -12.37 2.81
CA GLU A 96 5.37 -13.14 1.58
C GLU A 96 6.65 -13.46 0.82
N GLU A 97 7.52 -12.47 0.65
CA GLU A 97 8.77 -12.64 -0.09
C GLU A 97 9.78 -13.49 0.70
N ALA A 98 9.98 -13.18 1.98
CA ALA A 98 10.91 -13.91 2.85
C ALA A 98 10.51 -15.38 2.98
N TRP A 99 9.21 -15.67 3.07
CA TRP A 99 8.71 -17.03 3.21
C TRP A 99 8.99 -17.93 1.98
N LYS A 100 9.15 -17.36 0.79
CA LYS A 100 9.57 -18.13 -0.41
C LYS A 100 10.91 -18.84 -0.19
N SER A 101 11.76 -18.25 0.65
CA SER A 101 13.08 -18.79 1.03
C SER A 101 13.09 -19.48 2.41
N GLY A 102 11.93 -19.60 3.09
CA GLY A 102 11.82 -20.17 4.43
C GLY A 102 12.37 -19.29 5.53
N VAL A 103 12.49 -17.98 5.27
CA VAL A 103 12.99 -16.98 6.21
C VAL A 103 11.82 -16.32 6.93
N LEU A 104 11.98 -16.07 8.23
CA LEU A 104 10.99 -15.39 9.06
C LEU A 104 11.25 -13.87 9.08
N VAL A 105 10.24 -13.11 9.46
CA VAL A 105 10.32 -11.66 9.65
C VAL A 105 10.05 -11.35 11.13
N GLU A 106 11.01 -10.75 11.81
CA GLU A 106 10.88 -10.25 13.19
C GLU A 106 10.73 -8.73 13.17
N VAL A 107 9.63 -8.21 13.68
CA VAL A 107 9.32 -6.77 13.65
C VAL A 107 9.49 -6.17 15.04
N VAL A 108 10.23 -5.07 15.13
CA VAL A 108 10.42 -4.30 16.36
C VAL A 108 10.06 -2.84 16.12
N MET A 109 9.24 -2.28 17.00
CA MET A 109 8.94 -0.85 17.04
C MET A 109 9.85 -0.19 18.06
N THR A 110 10.58 0.85 17.66
CA THR A 110 11.58 1.50 18.51
C THR A 110 11.13 2.85 19.03
N GLY A 111 10.08 3.44 18.47
CA GLY A 111 9.65 4.79 18.78
C GLY A 111 10.71 5.85 18.44
N GLY A 112 11.72 5.49 17.66
CA GLY A 112 12.86 6.37 17.36
C GLY A 112 13.82 6.54 18.55
N ASP A 113 13.77 5.68 19.58
CA ASP A 113 14.70 5.71 20.71
C ASP A 113 16.07 5.12 20.29
N PRO A 114 17.15 5.92 20.23
CA PRO A 114 18.47 5.46 19.80
C PRO A 114 19.06 4.36 20.67
N ASN A 115 18.74 4.34 21.98
CA ASN A 115 19.24 3.30 22.89
C ASN A 115 18.55 1.97 22.62
N TYR A 116 17.25 2.02 22.37
CA TYR A 116 16.48 0.84 22.02
C TYR A 116 16.92 0.29 20.65
N GLU A 117 17.05 1.14 19.63
CA GLU A 117 17.59 0.76 18.32
C GLU A 117 18.95 0.08 18.45
N ALA A 118 19.88 0.65 19.22
CA ALA A 118 21.18 0.07 19.45
C ALA A 118 21.12 -1.29 20.18
N ALA A 119 20.20 -1.45 21.13
CA ALA A 119 20.00 -2.74 21.82
C ALA A 119 19.49 -3.83 20.87
N VAL A 120 18.50 -3.50 20.04
CA VAL A 120 17.93 -4.41 19.04
C VAL A 120 18.98 -4.82 17.99
N LEU A 121 19.75 -3.85 17.46
CA LEU A 121 20.82 -4.15 16.49
C LEU A 121 21.91 -5.04 17.06
N ARG A 122 22.30 -4.86 18.35
CA ARG A 122 23.24 -5.77 19.01
C ARG A 122 22.68 -7.19 19.16
N LYS A 123 21.39 -7.31 19.53
CA LYS A 123 20.69 -8.59 19.62
C LYS A 123 20.73 -9.30 18.25
N TRP A 124 20.30 -8.61 17.20
CA TRP A 124 20.25 -9.18 15.85
C TRP A 124 21.65 -9.53 15.30
N ALA A 125 22.70 -8.81 15.69
CA ALA A 125 24.08 -9.20 15.36
C ALA A 125 24.49 -10.51 16.07
N ALA A 126 24.08 -10.70 17.32
CA ALA A 126 24.33 -11.94 18.05
C ALA A 126 23.54 -13.12 17.49
N ASP A 127 22.29 -12.88 17.10
CA ASP A 127 21.40 -13.90 16.51
C ASP A 127 21.72 -14.19 15.03
N ARG A 128 22.61 -13.41 14.42
CA ARG A 128 23.03 -13.54 13.01
C ARG A 128 21.86 -13.51 12.03
N VAL A 129 21.00 -12.48 12.14
CA VAL A 129 19.90 -12.29 11.19
C VAL A 129 20.44 -12.14 9.76
N GLU A 130 19.65 -12.54 8.75
CA GLU A 130 20.00 -12.44 7.32
C GLU A 130 20.25 -11.00 6.88
N GLY A 131 19.55 -10.07 7.51
CA GLY A 131 19.71 -8.64 7.30
C GLY A 131 18.69 -7.85 8.06
N VAL A 132 18.74 -6.51 7.91
CA VAL A 132 17.90 -5.57 8.62
C VAL A 132 17.21 -4.61 7.65
N VAL A 133 15.90 -4.46 7.79
CA VAL A 133 15.12 -3.37 7.17
C VAL A 133 14.93 -2.29 8.22
N TYR A 134 15.45 -1.10 7.95
CA TYR A 134 15.19 0.09 8.76
C TYR A 134 14.11 0.92 8.06
N GLY A 135 12.92 1.00 8.67
CA GLY A 135 11.73 1.57 8.05
C GLY A 135 11.18 2.78 8.80
N SER A 136 10.49 3.64 8.06
CA SER A 136 9.68 4.73 8.60
C SER A 136 8.26 4.67 8.03
N ILE A 137 7.28 5.10 8.82
CA ILE A 137 5.89 5.20 8.32
C ILE A 137 5.69 6.39 7.38
N LEU A 138 6.55 7.40 7.48
CA LEU A 138 6.53 8.58 6.62
C LEU A 138 7.77 8.60 5.73
N THR A 139 7.59 8.98 4.47
CA THR A 139 8.73 9.22 3.57
C THR A 139 9.54 10.41 4.08
N ARG A 140 10.77 10.14 4.50
CA ARG A 140 11.65 11.17 5.10
C ARG A 140 13.14 10.84 4.99
N ARG A 141 13.95 11.87 5.15
CA ARG A 141 15.39 11.71 5.41
C ARG A 141 15.61 11.16 6.81
N VAL A 142 16.57 10.24 6.94
CA VAL A 142 16.97 9.66 8.23
C VAL A 142 18.48 9.69 8.37
N ALA A 143 18.95 9.63 9.62
CA ALA A 143 20.34 9.35 9.97
C ALA A 143 20.36 7.96 10.63
N PRO A 144 20.56 6.87 9.86
CA PRO A 144 20.52 5.52 10.42
C PRO A 144 21.59 5.32 11.50
N PRO A 145 21.30 4.50 12.55
CA PRO A 145 22.26 4.22 13.61
C PRO A 145 23.56 3.63 13.05
N GLU A 146 24.72 4.00 13.60
CA GLU A 146 26.03 3.47 13.16
C GLU A 146 26.09 1.93 13.18
N LEU A 147 25.45 1.31 14.19
CA LEU A 147 25.40 -0.14 14.32
C LEU A 147 24.68 -0.84 13.15
N LEU A 148 23.85 -0.12 12.40
CA LEU A 148 23.19 -0.68 11.21
C LEU A 148 24.23 -1.10 10.13
N SER A 149 25.38 -0.42 10.09
CA SER A 149 26.49 -0.76 9.17
C SER A 149 27.11 -2.15 9.39
N ARG A 150 26.84 -2.77 10.53
CA ARG A 150 27.27 -4.13 10.86
C ARG A 150 26.36 -5.21 10.28
N HIS A 151 25.25 -4.79 9.68
CA HIS A 151 24.26 -5.66 9.08
C HIS A 151 24.17 -5.44 7.57
N ARG A 152 23.75 -6.46 6.87
CA ARG A 152 23.20 -6.28 5.54
C ARG A 152 21.89 -5.53 5.68
N ALA A 153 21.82 -4.27 5.22
CA ALA A 153 20.70 -3.41 5.53
C ALA A 153 20.14 -2.69 4.31
N VAL A 154 18.82 -2.45 4.33
CA VAL A 154 18.10 -1.58 3.40
C VAL A 154 17.18 -0.64 4.16
N LEU A 155 16.88 0.50 3.57
CA LEU A 155 15.94 1.48 4.11
C LEU A 155 14.61 1.37 3.39
N MET A 156 13.50 1.46 4.12
CA MET A 156 12.16 1.42 3.57
C MET A 156 11.36 2.65 3.99
N ASN A 157 10.75 3.30 2.99
CA ASN A 157 10.00 4.55 3.15
C ASN A 157 10.79 5.68 3.81
N CYS A 158 12.11 5.59 3.77
CA CYS A 158 13.05 6.61 4.21
C CYS A 158 14.37 6.47 3.44
N TYR A 159 15.22 7.49 3.51
CA TYR A 159 16.50 7.47 2.82
C TYR A 159 17.59 8.24 3.58
N ASP A 160 18.83 7.77 3.42
CA ASP A 160 20.01 8.40 3.98
C ASP A 160 20.57 9.43 2.98
N PRO A 161 20.70 10.72 3.34
CA PRO A 161 21.30 11.74 2.45
C PRO A 161 22.71 11.42 2.01
N GLU A 162 23.47 10.65 2.80
CA GLU A 162 24.83 10.22 2.47
C GLU A 162 24.86 9.00 1.57
N ALA A 163 23.70 8.44 1.20
CA ALA A 163 23.55 7.29 0.33
C ALA A 163 24.42 6.07 0.77
N ARG A 164 24.52 5.82 2.06
CA ARG A 164 25.24 4.64 2.60
C ARG A 164 24.48 3.33 2.40
N TYR A 165 23.17 3.41 2.28
CA TYR A 165 22.28 2.27 2.17
C TYR A 165 21.39 2.34 0.95
N ALA A 166 21.05 1.19 0.39
CA ALA A 166 19.96 1.10 -0.58
C ALA A 166 18.65 1.46 0.11
N SER A 167 17.80 2.18 -0.58
CA SER A 167 16.50 2.57 -0.06
C SER A 167 15.40 2.42 -1.10
N VAL A 168 14.16 2.22 -0.64
CA VAL A 168 12.97 2.26 -1.47
C VAL A 168 11.97 3.24 -0.87
N VAL A 169 11.45 4.13 -1.72
CA VAL A 169 10.43 5.12 -1.38
C VAL A 169 9.38 5.20 -2.48
N PRO A 170 8.16 5.66 -2.21
CA PRO A 170 7.16 5.90 -3.25
C PRO A 170 7.63 7.00 -4.21
N ALA A 171 7.23 6.91 -5.48
CA ALA A 171 7.46 7.97 -6.48
C ALA A 171 6.35 9.04 -6.39
N GLU A 172 6.24 9.70 -5.22
CA GLU A 172 5.15 10.60 -4.83
C GLU A 172 4.87 11.69 -5.88
N ARG A 173 5.91 12.33 -6.42
CA ARG A 173 5.76 13.35 -7.45
C ARG A 173 5.11 12.80 -8.71
N ARG A 174 5.54 11.60 -9.17
CA ARG A 174 4.95 10.96 -10.35
C ARG A 174 3.50 10.52 -10.07
N GLY A 175 3.21 10.07 -8.86
CA GLY A 175 1.85 9.73 -8.44
C GLY A 175 0.91 10.95 -8.46
N GLY A 176 1.36 12.09 -7.91
CA GLY A 176 0.61 13.35 -7.97
C GLY A 176 0.42 13.86 -9.40
N GLU A 177 1.44 13.70 -10.26
CA GLU A 177 1.36 14.02 -11.67
C GLU A 177 0.33 13.12 -12.38
N ALA A 178 0.37 11.81 -12.15
CA ALA A 178 -0.56 10.85 -12.73
C ALA A 178 -2.02 11.11 -12.29
N ALA A 179 -2.27 11.33 -10.99
CA ALA A 179 -3.59 11.68 -10.47
C ALA A 179 -4.20 12.89 -11.18
N THR A 180 -3.40 13.92 -11.37
CA THR A 180 -3.84 15.17 -12.01
C THR A 180 -4.05 14.96 -13.52
N GLN A 181 -3.19 14.17 -14.18
CA GLN A 181 -3.34 13.82 -15.59
C GLN A 181 -4.64 13.05 -15.86
N GLU A 182 -5.08 12.16 -14.96
CA GLU A 182 -6.36 11.46 -15.08
C GLU A 182 -7.54 12.45 -15.04
N LEU A 183 -7.51 13.42 -14.14
CA LEU A 183 -8.53 14.46 -14.08
C LEU A 183 -8.54 15.32 -15.36
N ILE A 184 -7.37 15.71 -15.86
CA ILE A 184 -7.24 16.46 -17.12
C ILE A 184 -7.76 15.65 -18.31
N ALA A 185 -7.42 14.35 -18.38
CA ALA A 185 -7.87 13.44 -19.43
C ALA A 185 -9.40 13.21 -19.38
N ALA A 186 -10.01 13.26 -18.19
CA ALA A 186 -11.45 13.23 -18.00
C ALA A 186 -12.16 14.52 -18.45
N GLY A 187 -11.39 15.57 -18.81
CA GLY A 187 -11.91 16.83 -19.34
C GLY A 187 -11.94 17.98 -18.35
N HIS A 188 -11.48 17.77 -17.11
CA HIS A 188 -11.45 18.81 -16.09
C HIS A 188 -10.37 19.87 -16.38
N ARG A 189 -10.66 21.13 -16.06
CA ARG A 189 -9.77 22.25 -16.35
C ARG A 189 -9.54 23.17 -15.15
N ARG A 190 -10.47 23.22 -14.22
CA ARG A 190 -10.39 23.99 -12.98
C ARG A 190 -10.21 23.03 -11.79
N ILE A 191 -9.04 22.44 -11.73
CA ILE A 191 -8.72 21.37 -10.75
C ILE A 191 -8.15 22.02 -9.49
N ALA A 192 -8.78 21.75 -8.34
CA ALA A 192 -8.25 22.16 -7.03
C ALA A 192 -7.38 21.06 -6.41
N PHE A 193 -6.46 21.44 -5.53
CA PHE A 193 -5.63 20.56 -4.76
C PHE A 193 -5.79 20.81 -3.26
N ILE A 194 -6.14 19.77 -2.51
CA ILE A 194 -6.11 19.79 -1.04
C ILE A 194 -4.84 19.09 -0.60
N SER A 195 -3.84 19.88 -0.15
CA SER A 195 -2.55 19.36 0.28
C SER A 195 -2.65 18.68 1.65
N GLY A 196 -1.64 17.90 2.01
CA GLY A 196 -1.41 17.50 3.38
C GLY A 196 -0.66 18.57 4.18
N GLU A 197 -0.15 18.18 5.34
CA GLU A 197 0.64 19.07 6.20
C GLU A 197 1.96 19.47 5.54
N PRO A 198 2.38 20.76 5.58
CA PRO A 198 3.52 21.27 4.84
C PRO A 198 4.88 20.68 5.25
N TRP A 199 5.01 20.15 6.47
CA TRP A 199 6.25 19.55 6.94
C TRP A 199 6.49 18.13 6.41
N MET A 200 5.45 17.52 5.81
CA MET A 200 5.54 16.19 5.21
C MET A 200 6.05 16.25 3.77
N GLU A 201 7.15 15.55 3.49
CA GLU A 201 7.76 15.50 2.16
C GLU A 201 6.78 14.98 1.08
N ALA A 202 5.88 14.07 1.45
CA ALA A 202 4.84 13.58 0.55
C ALA A 202 3.90 14.69 0.08
N SER A 203 3.56 15.65 0.95
CA SER A 203 2.70 16.81 0.60
C SER A 203 3.32 17.64 -0.51
N ASP A 204 4.59 18.00 -0.35
CA ASP A 204 5.33 18.81 -1.32
C ASP A 204 5.49 18.07 -2.65
N GLN A 205 5.86 16.79 -2.60
CA GLN A 205 6.08 16.00 -3.82
C GLN A 205 4.78 15.77 -4.61
N ARG A 206 3.65 15.48 -3.93
CA ARG A 206 2.34 15.34 -4.59
C ARG A 206 1.88 16.66 -5.19
N MET A 207 2.10 17.79 -4.50
CA MET A 207 1.82 19.13 -5.01
C MET A 207 2.68 19.46 -6.23
N GLU A 208 4.00 19.22 -6.19
CA GLU A 208 4.87 19.38 -7.36
C GLU A 208 4.35 18.57 -8.57
N GLY A 209 3.88 17.35 -8.35
CA GLY A 209 3.29 16.50 -9.38
C GLY A 209 2.04 17.14 -9.99
N TYR A 210 1.13 17.60 -9.14
CA TYR A 210 -0.08 18.32 -9.56
C TYR A 210 0.27 19.56 -10.42
N GLU A 211 1.16 20.41 -9.96
CA GLU A 211 1.57 21.60 -10.71
C GLU A 211 2.23 21.26 -12.05
N ARG A 212 3.08 20.22 -12.09
CA ARG A 212 3.72 19.76 -13.33
C ARG A 212 2.69 19.30 -14.36
N ALA A 213 1.68 18.53 -13.95
CA ALA A 213 0.65 18.07 -14.85
C ALA A 213 -0.18 19.22 -15.43
N LEU A 214 -0.55 20.20 -14.60
CA LEU A 214 -1.26 21.41 -15.07
C LEU A 214 -0.42 22.19 -16.08
N ARG A 215 0.85 22.49 -15.76
CA ARG A 215 1.76 23.21 -16.68
C ARG A 215 1.95 22.46 -18.00
N ALA A 216 2.13 21.14 -17.95
CA ALA A 216 2.28 20.31 -19.16
C ALA A 216 1.03 20.34 -20.06
N ALA A 217 -0.15 20.49 -19.48
CA ALA A 217 -1.43 20.63 -20.19
C ALA A 217 -1.77 22.08 -20.61
N GLY A 218 -0.91 23.04 -20.34
CA GLY A 218 -1.16 24.46 -20.60
C GLY A 218 -2.24 25.09 -19.70
N LEU A 219 -2.51 24.46 -18.54
CA LEU A 219 -3.47 24.95 -17.55
C LEU A 219 -2.76 25.83 -16.50
N PRO A 220 -3.45 26.88 -15.99
CA PRO A 220 -2.85 27.73 -14.96
C PRO A 220 -2.77 26.99 -13.61
N VAL A 221 -1.68 27.22 -12.88
CA VAL A 221 -1.59 26.89 -11.45
C VAL A 221 -2.15 28.10 -10.69
N ASP A 222 -3.39 27.98 -10.22
CA ASP A 222 -4.09 29.03 -9.47
C ASP A 222 -3.90 28.80 -7.96
N PRO A 223 -3.17 29.66 -7.24
CA PRO A 223 -2.99 29.52 -5.79
C PRO A 223 -4.31 29.52 -4.99
N ALA A 224 -5.38 30.12 -5.54
CA ALA A 224 -6.69 30.11 -4.89
C ALA A 224 -7.35 28.72 -4.87
N LEU A 225 -6.90 27.82 -5.74
CA LEU A 225 -7.34 26.42 -5.84
C LEU A 225 -6.45 25.45 -5.03
N ILE A 226 -5.41 25.93 -4.39
CA ILE A 226 -4.55 25.12 -3.50
C ILE A 226 -4.90 25.46 -2.06
N VAL A 227 -5.33 24.45 -1.29
CA VAL A 227 -5.75 24.65 0.10
C VAL A 227 -5.12 23.56 0.98
N GLU A 228 -4.58 24.00 2.10
CA GLU A 228 -3.97 23.09 3.09
C GLU A 228 -5.06 22.28 3.82
N GLY A 229 -4.83 20.97 3.90
CA GLY A 229 -5.52 20.01 4.75
C GLY A 229 -4.61 19.51 5.89
N ASN A 230 -4.84 18.28 6.38
CA ASN A 230 -4.09 17.71 7.50
C ASN A 230 -4.04 16.17 7.46
N PHE A 231 -4.23 15.59 6.29
CA PHE A 231 -4.36 14.14 6.08
C PHE A 231 -5.51 13.46 6.83
N LEU A 232 -6.40 14.21 7.49
CA LEU A 232 -7.59 13.70 8.19
C LEU A 232 -8.88 14.12 7.46
N PRO A 233 -9.99 13.39 7.67
CA PRO A 233 -11.28 13.75 7.08
C PRO A 233 -11.74 15.18 7.44
N SER A 234 -11.49 15.62 8.66
CA SER A 234 -11.86 16.98 9.12
C SER A 234 -11.15 18.09 8.33
N GLY A 235 -9.86 17.89 8.00
CA GLY A 235 -9.12 18.82 7.16
C GLY A 235 -9.61 18.84 5.72
N GLY A 236 -9.91 17.67 5.16
CA GLY A 236 -10.50 17.54 3.82
C GLY A 236 -11.86 18.25 3.71
N HIS A 237 -12.74 18.07 4.70
CA HIS A 237 -14.03 18.73 4.79
C HIS A 237 -13.89 20.26 4.84
N ALA A 238 -13.11 20.76 5.80
CA ALA A 238 -12.91 22.20 5.96
C ALA A 238 -12.27 22.87 4.73
N ALA A 239 -11.28 22.18 4.10
CA ALA A 239 -10.62 22.65 2.88
C ALA A 239 -11.60 22.71 1.71
N THR A 240 -12.46 21.71 1.56
CA THR A 240 -13.47 21.67 0.49
C THR A 240 -14.48 22.81 0.62
N LEU A 241 -14.99 23.08 1.83
CA LEU A 241 -15.87 24.22 2.04
C LEU A 241 -15.20 25.54 1.65
N ARG A 242 -13.94 25.75 2.04
CA ARG A 242 -13.16 26.94 1.65
C ARG A 242 -13.00 27.07 0.13
N LEU A 243 -12.79 25.97 -0.58
CA LEU A 243 -12.71 25.96 -2.05
C LEU A 243 -14.04 26.36 -2.69
N LEU A 244 -15.15 25.81 -2.22
CA LEU A 244 -16.47 26.11 -2.74
C LEU A 244 -16.88 27.59 -2.50
N ASP A 245 -16.49 28.16 -1.38
CA ASP A 245 -16.77 29.58 -1.05
C ASP A 245 -15.91 30.55 -1.90
N ARG A 246 -14.70 30.14 -2.34
CA ARG A 246 -13.80 30.97 -3.16
C ARG A 246 -14.08 30.88 -4.66
N GLY A 247 -14.78 29.86 -5.08
CA GLY A 247 -15.07 29.61 -6.50
C GLY A 247 -15.01 28.13 -6.82
N ARG A 248 -16.09 27.63 -7.35
CA ARG A 248 -16.34 26.21 -7.57
C ARG A 248 -15.34 25.58 -8.55
N PRO A 249 -14.49 24.63 -8.13
CA PRO A 249 -13.68 23.83 -9.04
C PRO A 249 -14.55 22.82 -9.82
N ASP A 250 -14.05 22.26 -10.92
CA ASP A 250 -14.70 21.15 -11.63
C ASP A 250 -14.16 19.79 -11.16
N ALA A 251 -12.99 19.78 -10.51
CA ALA A 251 -12.41 18.61 -9.87
C ALA A 251 -11.58 18.99 -8.64
N ILE A 252 -11.47 18.08 -7.69
CA ILE A 252 -10.65 18.20 -6.48
C ILE A 252 -9.73 16.99 -6.36
N PHE A 253 -8.42 17.23 -6.34
CA PHE A 253 -7.43 16.24 -5.97
C PHE A 253 -7.12 16.39 -4.49
N CYS A 254 -7.46 15.39 -3.68
CA CYS A 254 -7.12 15.30 -2.27
C CYS A 254 -5.81 14.53 -2.12
N ALA A 255 -4.85 15.08 -1.38
CA ALA A 255 -3.54 14.47 -1.22
C ALA A 255 -3.57 13.12 -0.48
N ASN A 256 -4.70 12.71 0.11
CA ASN A 256 -4.96 11.33 0.53
C ASN A 256 -6.45 10.97 0.54
N ASP A 257 -6.74 9.67 0.69
CA ASP A 257 -8.11 9.14 0.67
C ASP A 257 -8.92 9.58 1.89
N LEU A 258 -8.30 9.74 3.06
CA LEU A 258 -9.01 10.22 4.25
C LEU A 258 -9.51 11.65 4.08
N MET A 259 -8.71 12.53 3.49
CA MET A 259 -9.21 13.88 3.15
C MET A 259 -10.30 13.81 2.07
N ALA A 260 -10.23 12.86 1.12
CA ALA A 260 -11.31 12.66 0.16
C ALA A 260 -12.63 12.25 0.83
N VAL A 261 -12.60 11.46 1.92
CA VAL A 261 -13.80 11.17 2.74
C VAL A 261 -14.43 12.47 3.23
N GLY A 262 -13.65 13.37 3.82
CA GLY A 262 -14.15 14.67 4.27
C GLY A 262 -14.64 15.56 3.12
N CYS A 263 -13.95 15.51 1.98
CA CYS A 263 -14.36 16.20 0.76
C CYS A 263 -15.75 15.73 0.30
N TYR A 264 -16.02 14.43 0.29
CA TYR A 264 -17.32 13.88 -0.06
C TYR A 264 -18.44 14.42 0.82
N GLU A 265 -18.22 14.49 2.13
CA GLU A 265 -19.21 15.00 3.07
C GLU A 265 -19.48 16.50 2.83
N ALA A 266 -18.44 17.30 2.66
CA ALA A 266 -18.59 18.72 2.36
C ALA A 266 -19.33 18.97 1.03
N LEU A 267 -19.06 18.17 0.00
CA LEU A 267 -19.77 18.25 -1.29
C LEU A 267 -21.26 17.93 -1.13
N LYS A 268 -21.59 16.86 -0.37
CA LYS A 268 -22.98 16.50 -0.07
C LYS A 268 -23.72 17.61 0.67
N GLU A 269 -23.09 18.24 1.67
CA GLU A 269 -23.67 19.38 2.41
C GLU A 269 -24.01 20.56 1.50
N ARG A 270 -23.25 20.76 0.42
CA ARG A 270 -23.46 21.82 -0.57
C ARG A 270 -24.35 21.38 -1.75
N GLY A 271 -24.93 20.17 -1.70
CA GLY A 271 -25.80 19.63 -2.75
C GLY A 271 -25.06 19.24 -4.03
N GLU A 272 -23.73 19.09 -3.97
CA GLU A 272 -22.90 18.65 -5.08
C GLU A 272 -22.85 17.10 -5.15
N ARG A 273 -22.73 16.57 -6.36
CA ARG A 273 -22.64 15.14 -6.60
C ARG A 273 -21.24 14.78 -7.10
N VAL A 274 -20.55 13.96 -6.31
CA VAL A 274 -19.20 13.48 -6.64
C VAL A 274 -19.20 12.68 -7.94
N GLY A 275 -18.25 13.00 -8.82
CA GLY A 275 -18.12 12.37 -10.14
C GLY A 275 -19.11 12.83 -11.19
N GLU A 276 -20.16 13.58 -10.79
CA GLU A 276 -21.14 14.16 -11.72
C GLU A 276 -21.00 15.68 -11.85
N THR A 277 -21.02 16.38 -10.72
CA THR A 277 -20.93 17.86 -10.69
C THR A 277 -19.54 18.34 -10.34
N ILE A 278 -18.84 17.62 -9.47
CA ILE A 278 -17.44 17.83 -9.10
C ILE A 278 -16.76 16.46 -9.03
N ALA A 279 -15.68 16.29 -9.77
CA ALA A 279 -14.85 15.10 -9.69
C ALA A 279 -13.96 15.11 -8.43
N VAL A 280 -13.67 13.94 -7.88
CA VAL A 280 -12.74 13.80 -6.76
C VAL A 280 -11.73 12.69 -7.06
N MET A 281 -10.45 12.98 -6.81
CA MET A 281 -9.34 12.05 -6.87
C MET A 281 -8.67 11.99 -5.50
N GLY A 282 -8.40 10.80 -4.99
CA GLY A 282 -7.68 10.57 -3.75
C GLY A 282 -6.23 10.16 -3.97
N TYR A 283 -5.60 9.65 -2.91
CA TYR A 283 -4.27 9.08 -2.90
C TYR A 283 -4.16 8.10 -1.73
N ASP A 284 -3.44 7.02 -1.88
CA ASP A 284 -3.06 5.91 -0.99
C ASP A 284 -3.72 4.57 -1.37
N ASP A 285 -4.88 4.55 -1.99
CA ASP A 285 -5.76 3.39 -2.24
C ASP A 285 -6.06 2.59 -0.96
N GLN A 286 -6.45 3.32 0.09
CA GLN A 286 -6.92 2.70 1.33
C GLN A 286 -8.24 1.96 1.10
N GLU A 287 -8.53 0.95 1.94
CA GLU A 287 -9.75 0.13 1.85
C GLU A 287 -11.03 0.98 1.76
N ILE A 288 -11.09 2.09 2.48
CA ILE A 288 -12.22 3.02 2.46
C ILE A 288 -12.56 3.56 1.07
N ALA A 289 -11.56 3.67 0.17
CA ALA A 289 -11.76 4.21 -1.18
C ALA A 289 -12.78 3.41 -2.00
N GLN A 290 -12.82 2.08 -1.80
CA GLN A 290 -13.76 1.18 -2.49
C GLN A 290 -15.19 1.29 -1.95
N HIS A 291 -15.34 1.74 -0.71
CA HIS A 291 -16.61 1.77 0.03
C HIS A 291 -17.31 3.13 0.01
N LEU A 292 -16.65 4.16 -0.53
CA LEU A 292 -17.30 5.45 -0.77
C LEU A 292 -18.37 5.34 -1.88
N ASN A 293 -19.30 6.26 -1.90
CA ASN A 293 -20.34 6.31 -2.92
C ASN A 293 -20.36 7.71 -3.60
N PRO A 294 -19.95 7.75 -4.90
CA PRO A 294 -19.39 6.67 -5.71
C PRO A 294 -18.01 6.19 -5.22
N PRO A 295 -17.53 4.96 -5.60
CA PRO A 295 -16.19 4.51 -5.24
C PRO A 295 -15.10 5.49 -5.71
N LEU A 296 -14.14 5.77 -4.83
CA LEU A 296 -13.12 6.80 -5.02
C LEU A 296 -12.02 6.32 -5.97
N SER A 297 -11.76 7.10 -7.02
CA SER A 297 -10.55 7.01 -7.84
C SER A 297 -9.37 7.59 -7.06
N THR A 298 -8.24 6.90 -7.08
CA THR A 298 -7.12 7.21 -6.21
C THR A 298 -5.79 6.77 -6.85
N VAL A 299 -4.69 6.92 -6.13
CA VAL A 299 -3.36 6.44 -6.49
C VAL A 299 -2.91 5.42 -5.45
N LEU A 300 -2.45 4.26 -5.90
CA LEU A 300 -1.93 3.22 -5.01
C LEU A 300 -0.54 3.61 -4.47
N LEU A 301 -0.37 3.58 -3.14
CA LEU A 301 0.95 3.56 -2.52
C LEU A 301 1.51 2.13 -2.51
N PRO A 302 2.68 1.86 -3.12
CA PRO A 302 3.17 0.50 -3.36
C PRO A 302 3.85 -0.10 -2.11
N HIS A 303 3.22 -0.03 -0.95
CA HIS A 303 3.83 -0.46 0.31
C HIS A 303 4.09 -1.96 0.37
N ARG A 304 3.21 -2.78 -0.21
CA ARG A 304 3.42 -4.24 -0.32
C ARG A 304 4.65 -4.55 -1.17
N GLU A 305 4.74 -3.94 -2.34
CA GLU A 305 5.84 -4.12 -3.30
C GLU A 305 7.17 -3.59 -2.72
N MET A 306 7.12 -2.50 -1.95
CA MET A 306 8.29 -1.99 -1.22
C MET A 306 8.76 -2.99 -0.17
N GLY A 307 7.86 -3.60 0.57
CA GLY A 307 8.16 -4.67 1.52
C GLY A 307 8.79 -5.89 0.84
N GLN A 308 8.20 -6.36 -0.26
CA GLN A 308 8.73 -7.46 -1.08
C GLN A 308 10.14 -7.14 -1.58
N TRP A 309 10.35 -5.93 -2.11
CA TRP A 309 11.66 -5.48 -2.58
C TRP A 309 12.71 -5.51 -1.47
N CYS A 310 12.38 -5.04 -0.25
CA CYS A 310 13.31 -5.05 0.87
C CYS A 310 13.75 -6.47 1.22
N ALA A 311 12.81 -7.41 1.34
CA ALA A 311 13.11 -8.80 1.64
C ALA A 311 13.93 -9.45 0.53
N ALA A 312 13.57 -9.26 -0.74
CA ALA A 312 14.32 -9.76 -1.88
C ALA A 312 15.77 -9.27 -1.88
N ARG A 313 15.99 -7.96 -1.67
CA ARG A 313 17.34 -7.37 -1.64
C ARG A 313 18.21 -7.92 -0.52
N ILE A 314 17.64 -8.19 0.64
CA ILE A 314 18.36 -8.83 1.73
C ILE A 314 18.74 -10.28 1.36
N LEU A 315 17.85 -11.03 0.73
CA LEU A 315 18.02 -12.45 0.45
C LEU A 315 18.84 -12.77 -0.81
N GLU A 316 19.01 -11.83 -1.74
CA GLU A 316 19.80 -12.04 -2.97
C GLU A 316 21.27 -12.39 -2.73
N GLY A 317 21.83 -12.14 -1.54
CA GLY A 317 23.22 -12.50 -1.19
C GLY A 317 24.31 -11.68 -1.92
N THR A 318 23.95 -10.87 -2.92
CA THR A 318 24.87 -9.99 -3.67
C THR A 318 25.05 -8.65 -2.95
N PRO A 319 26.14 -7.89 -3.19
CA PRO A 319 26.26 -6.53 -2.68
C PRO A 319 25.04 -5.68 -3.09
N ILE A 320 24.47 -4.94 -2.13
CA ILE A 320 23.34 -4.07 -2.40
C ILE A 320 23.87 -2.70 -2.80
N PRO A 321 23.66 -2.23 -4.06
CA PRO A 321 24.05 -0.87 -4.44
C PRO A 321 23.31 0.17 -3.61
N SER A 322 24.01 1.16 -3.07
CA SER A 322 23.44 2.22 -2.25
C SER A 322 22.71 3.28 -3.11
N THR A 323 21.60 2.88 -3.70
CA THR A 323 20.74 3.73 -4.54
C THR A 323 19.34 3.82 -3.94
N THR A 324 18.64 4.92 -4.20
CA THR A 324 17.23 5.09 -3.83
C THR A 324 16.33 4.70 -4.99
N LEU A 325 15.61 3.60 -4.84
CA LEU A 325 14.54 3.22 -5.76
C LEU A 325 13.29 4.05 -5.46
N ARG A 326 12.76 4.73 -6.48
CA ARG A 326 11.44 5.38 -6.42
C ARG A 326 10.41 4.48 -7.08
N MET A 327 9.62 3.79 -6.25
CA MET A 327 8.65 2.81 -6.73
C MET A 327 7.40 3.50 -7.28
N ALA A 328 6.92 3.05 -8.44
CA ALA A 328 5.79 3.67 -9.12
C ALA A 328 4.51 3.63 -8.28
N CYS A 329 3.74 4.72 -8.34
CA CYS A 329 2.44 4.87 -7.69
C CYS A 329 1.35 4.93 -8.79
N PRO A 330 0.76 3.78 -9.20
CA PRO A 330 -0.22 3.75 -10.28
C PRO A 330 -1.57 4.33 -9.88
N SER A 331 -2.29 4.92 -10.85
CA SER A 331 -3.67 5.36 -10.68
C SER A 331 -4.61 4.16 -10.61
N VAL A 332 -5.56 4.20 -9.68
CA VAL A 332 -6.66 3.24 -9.54
C VAL A 332 -7.96 3.96 -9.83
N LEU A 333 -8.44 3.84 -11.05
CA LEU A 333 -9.62 4.56 -11.51
C LEU A 333 -10.91 3.83 -11.13
N ARG A 334 -11.83 4.59 -10.51
CA ARG A 334 -13.18 4.17 -10.14
C ARG A 334 -14.20 5.20 -10.69
N ASN A 335 -15.22 5.55 -9.93
CA ASN A 335 -16.33 6.35 -10.46
C ASN A 335 -16.28 7.85 -10.08
N SER A 336 -15.38 8.26 -9.19
CA SER A 336 -15.39 9.63 -8.63
C SER A 336 -14.68 10.68 -9.49
N HIS A 337 -13.84 10.28 -10.46
CA HIS A 337 -13.02 11.21 -11.26
C HIS A 337 -13.73 11.79 -12.50
N GLY A 338 -15.02 11.44 -12.73
CA GLY A 338 -15.82 11.95 -13.85
C GLY A 338 -15.97 11.02 -15.03
N LYS A 339 -16.66 11.44 -16.07
CA LYS A 339 -17.22 10.63 -17.15
C LYS A 339 -16.18 9.87 -17.99
N ARG A 340 -15.81 8.67 -17.56
CA ARG A 340 -15.55 7.54 -18.47
C ARG A 340 -16.02 6.27 -17.78
N GLN A 341 -17.14 5.72 -18.25
CA GLN A 341 -17.46 4.31 -18.05
C GLN A 341 -16.43 3.48 -18.84
N THR A 342 -15.38 3.06 -18.16
CA THR A 342 -14.54 1.95 -18.60
C THR A 342 -14.01 1.28 -17.33
N SER A 343 -14.62 0.15 -17.01
CA SER A 343 -14.06 -0.79 -16.03
C SER A 343 -12.76 -1.35 -16.62
N ALA A 344 -11.64 -0.80 -16.22
CA ALA A 344 -10.33 -1.40 -16.45
C ALA A 344 -9.36 -0.89 -15.38
N VAL A 345 -8.89 -1.78 -14.55
CA VAL A 345 -7.67 -1.57 -13.77
C VAL A 345 -6.52 -1.62 -14.77
N ILE A 346 -5.96 -0.46 -15.12
CA ILE A 346 -4.78 -0.38 -15.99
C ILE A 346 -3.57 -0.39 -15.07
N TYR A 347 -2.97 -1.55 -14.85
CA TYR A 347 -1.62 -1.65 -14.33
C TYR A 347 -0.65 -1.24 -15.44
N GLN A 348 -0.23 0.02 -15.44
CA GLN A 348 0.89 0.43 -16.28
C GLN A 348 2.18 0.05 -15.55
N THR A 349 2.75 -1.09 -15.89
CA THR A 349 4.14 -1.43 -15.55
C THR A 349 5.06 -0.57 -16.40
N PHE A 350 5.67 0.45 -15.78
CA PHE A 350 6.75 1.18 -16.42
C PHE A 350 8.06 0.42 -16.19
N ASP A 351 8.57 -0.15 -17.28
CA ASP A 351 9.90 -0.74 -17.33
C ASP A 351 10.95 0.38 -17.34
N GLU A 352 11.66 0.59 -16.23
CA GLU A 352 12.77 1.56 -16.15
C GLU A 352 14.08 0.90 -16.61
N LYS A 353 14.30 0.91 -17.92
CA LYS A 353 15.63 0.87 -18.51
C LYS A 353 15.87 2.20 -19.25
N ARG A 354 16.44 3.20 -18.54
CA ARG A 354 17.43 4.19 -19.03
C ARG A 354 17.73 5.20 -17.92
#